data_354ed719f57a0c25e12955ff16d193e2
#
_entry.id   354ed719f57a0c25e12955ff16d193e2
#
_cell.length_a   1.000
_cell.length_b   1.000
_cell.length_c   1.000
_cell.angle_alpha   90.00
_cell.angle_beta   90.00
_cell.angle_gamma   90.00
#
_symmetry.space_group_name_H-M   'P 1'
#
loop_
_entity.id
_entity.type
_entity.pdbx_description
1 polymer ?
#
loop_
_entity_poly.entity_id
_entity_poly.type
_entity_poly.pdbx_seq_one_letter_code
_entity_poly.pdbx_strand_id
1 'polypeptide(L)'
;MADEKKQGGNSFINSLSKGMSKDTAASTQPEATYRWALNAINESERGEFGFLTNEEGNFACGQTAKDLTTDDWAVIGGLYIENDEVVVFMAPKNPADFGKGRLVRIFPDCTSKVILTANCLNFRITNQIQGIYRVRKGCETNLYFTDDLNDVRHINLDALTDYLKDGFTQADIDAGTNDAIWDCENMKIWPDYDMPSINFVEYNEGGSLPAGSYQFAIQYLDQDYNPTNWTD
;
A
#
# COMPACT_ATOMS: atom_id res chain seq x y z
N MET A 1 9.26 45.86 59.79
CA MET A 1 9.50 45.44 58.42
C MET A 1 10.21 44.11 58.46
N ALA A 2 9.47 43.03 58.22
CA ALA A 2 10.00 41.67 58.22
C ALA A 2 10.40 41.30 56.81
N ASP A 3 11.68 40.95 56.65
CA ASP A 3 12.24 40.45 55.39
C ASP A 3 11.66 39.07 55.11
N GLU A 4 10.83 38.97 54.12
CA GLU A 4 10.42 37.71 53.53
C GLU A 4 11.58 37.12 52.71
N LYS A 5 12.29 36.15 53.29
CA LYS A 5 13.18 35.27 52.54
C LYS A 5 12.38 34.46 51.53
N LYS A 6 12.47 34.84 50.26
CA LYS A 6 12.08 33.95 49.17
C LYS A 6 12.93 32.69 49.24
N GLN A 7 12.30 31.57 49.60
CA GLN A 7 12.83 30.24 49.38
C GLN A 7 12.90 30.02 47.86
N GLY A 8 14.11 30.09 47.31
CA GLY A 8 14.37 29.64 45.95
C GLY A 8 14.16 28.14 45.92
N GLY A 9 13.07 27.69 45.29
CA GLY A 9 12.88 26.28 44.99
C GLY A 9 14.04 25.83 44.09
N ASN A 10 14.82 24.86 44.55
CA ASN A 10 15.76 24.13 43.70
C ASN A 10 14.96 23.37 42.64
N SER A 11 14.87 23.92 41.46
CA SER A 11 14.38 23.15 40.32
C SER A 11 15.50 22.20 39.90
N PHE A 12 15.35 20.92 40.19
CA PHE A 12 16.22 19.90 39.64
C PHE A 12 15.82 19.67 38.18
N ILE A 13 16.64 20.07 37.28
CA ILE A 13 16.56 19.72 35.89
C ILE A 13 17.23 18.34 35.74
N ASN A 14 16.45 17.28 35.71
CA ASN A 14 16.96 15.95 35.36
C ASN A 14 17.10 15.87 33.84
N SER A 15 18.31 15.96 33.35
CA SER A 15 18.63 15.64 31.97
C SER A 15 18.62 14.11 31.83
N LEU A 16 17.73 13.57 31.00
CA LEU A 16 17.61 12.12 30.75
C LEU A 16 18.26 11.72 29.42
N SER A 17 19.26 12.50 28.99
CA SER A 17 19.87 12.42 27.67
C SER A 17 20.67 11.13 27.38
N LYS A 18 21.04 10.38 28.41
CA LYS A 18 21.85 9.15 28.26
C LYS A 18 20.98 7.86 28.05
N GLY A 19 19.67 8.01 28.00
CA GLY A 19 18.78 6.91 27.70
C GLY A 19 18.49 5.97 28.86
N MET A 20 18.00 4.77 28.57
CA MET A 20 17.54 3.79 29.55
C MET A 20 18.68 2.86 29.99
N SER A 21 18.85 2.71 31.32
CA SER A 21 19.80 1.77 31.92
C SER A 21 19.05 0.85 32.89
N LYS A 22 18.96 -0.44 32.57
CA LYS A 22 18.32 -1.48 33.40
C LYS A 22 19.32 -2.32 34.19
N ASP A 23 20.58 -2.31 33.84
CA ASP A 23 21.60 -3.25 34.31
C ASP A 23 22.20 -2.87 35.65
N THR A 24 21.93 -1.66 36.15
CA THR A 24 22.44 -1.16 37.41
C THR A 24 21.36 -1.13 38.49
N ALA A 25 21.79 -1.32 39.76
CA ALA A 25 20.88 -1.12 40.87
C ALA A 25 20.41 0.33 40.95
N ALA A 26 19.20 0.57 41.47
CA ALA A 26 18.63 1.92 41.55
C ALA A 26 19.50 2.92 42.31
N SER A 27 20.29 2.44 43.28
CA SER A 27 21.23 3.25 44.08
C SER A 27 22.52 3.64 43.35
N THR A 28 22.83 2.94 42.24
CA THR A 28 24.05 3.13 41.45
C THR A 28 23.76 3.52 40.01
N GLN A 29 22.53 3.95 39.76
CA GLN A 29 22.13 4.35 38.42
C GLN A 29 22.97 5.55 37.96
N PRO A 30 23.54 5.50 36.74
CA PRO A 30 24.29 6.62 36.20
C PRO A 30 23.44 7.89 36.06
N GLU A 31 24.03 9.04 36.35
CA GLU A 31 23.35 10.31 36.15
C GLU A 31 22.88 10.48 34.70
N ALA A 32 21.77 11.16 34.53
CA ALA A 32 21.13 11.42 33.25
C ALA A 32 20.58 10.15 32.53
N THR A 33 20.39 9.04 33.25
CA THR A 33 19.66 7.84 32.72
C THR A 33 18.36 7.64 33.47
N TYR A 34 17.42 6.92 32.81
CA TYR A 34 16.19 6.44 33.46
C TYR A 34 16.15 4.92 33.43
N ARG A 35 15.44 4.34 34.39
CA ARG A 35 15.39 2.89 34.55
C ARG A 35 14.26 2.22 33.77
N TRP A 36 13.18 2.95 33.62
CA TRP A 36 12.00 2.47 32.94
C TRP A 36 11.19 3.63 32.37
N ALA A 37 10.72 3.49 31.15
CA ALA A 37 9.78 4.41 30.52
C ALA A 37 8.87 3.61 29.59
N LEU A 38 7.60 3.95 29.56
CA LEU A 38 6.60 3.39 28.66
C LEU A 38 6.30 4.42 27.58
N ASN A 39 6.45 4.02 26.30
CA ASN A 39 6.16 4.86 25.14
C ASN A 39 6.83 6.24 25.23
N ALA A 40 8.12 6.27 25.65
CA ALA A 40 8.86 7.50 25.78
C ALA A 40 9.96 7.61 24.73
N ILE A 41 9.96 8.72 24.02
CA ILE A 41 11.00 9.11 23.08
C ILE A 41 11.88 10.15 23.76
N ASN A 42 13.19 9.98 23.61
CA ASN A 42 14.15 10.98 24.08
C ASN A 42 14.43 11.94 22.90
N GLU A 43 13.81 13.11 22.94
CA GLU A 43 14.08 14.17 21.97
C GLU A 43 15.28 15.01 22.43
N SER A 44 16.45 14.70 21.85
CA SER A 44 17.67 15.48 22.03
C SER A 44 18.31 15.75 20.67
N GLU A 45 18.20 16.96 20.18
CA GLU A 45 18.82 17.35 18.90
C GLU A 45 20.37 17.32 18.93
N ARG A 46 20.99 17.42 20.10
CA ARG A 46 22.44 17.48 20.21
C ARG A 46 23.04 16.67 21.36
N GLY A 47 22.26 15.83 22.02
CA GLY A 47 22.75 14.98 23.12
C GLY A 47 23.05 15.69 24.46
N GLU A 48 22.80 16.98 24.57
CA GLU A 48 23.12 17.74 25.77
C GLU A 48 21.93 17.95 26.71
N PHE A 49 20.75 18.25 26.17
CA PHE A 49 19.50 18.36 26.91
C PHE A 49 18.37 17.81 26.05
N GLY A 50 17.70 16.80 26.56
CA GLY A 50 16.53 16.26 25.97
C GLY A 50 15.37 16.18 26.96
N PHE A 51 14.16 16.26 26.47
CA PHE A 51 12.99 15.91 27.27
C PHE A 51 12.49 14.53 26.82
N LEU A 52 11.91 13.83 27.77
CA LEU A 52 11.15 12.65 27.47
C LEU A 52 9.74 13.09 27.09
N THR A 53 9.36 12.80 25.86
CA THR A 53 7.99 12.94 25.38
C THR A 53 7.37 11.57 25.22
N ASN A 54 6.07 11.47 25.28
CA ASN A 54 5.38 10.27 24.85
C ASN A 54 5.36 10.26 23.34
N GLU A 55 5.54 9.08 22.75
CA GLU A 55 5.20 8.89 21.36
C GLU A 55 3.74 9.27 21.16
N GLU A 56 3.45 10.04 20.13
CA GLU A 56 2.06 10.37 19.80
C GLU A 56 1.30 9.07 19.57
N GLY A 57 0.25 8.87 20.37
CA GLY A 57 -0.59 7.69 20.23
C GLY A 57 -1.41 7.77 18.96
N ASN A 58 -1.73 6.61 18.39
CA ASN A 58 -2.69 6.53 17.31
C ASN A 58 -4.03 7.12 17.77
N PHE A 59 -4.60 8.02 16.98
CA PHE A 59 -5.97 8.47 17.20
C PHE A 59 -6.94 7.66 16.34
N ALA A 60 -8.14 7.42 16.87
CA ALA A 60 -9.15 6.67 16.15
C ALA A 60 -9.86 7.58 15.13
N CYS A 61 -9.81 7.22 13.87
CA CYS A 61 -10.63 7.82 12.80
C CYS A 61 -12.08 7.30 12.89
N GLY A 62 -12.78 7.68 13.96
CA GLY A 62 -14.03 7.04 14.38
C GLY A 62 -15.16 7.01 13.35
N GLN A 63 -15.34 8.08 12.56
CA GLN A 63 -16.37 8.12 11.53
C GLN A 63 -15.96 7.29 10.31
N THR A 64 -14.72 7.45 9.84
CA THR A 64 -14.17 6.69 8.71
C THR A 64 -14.22 5.19 8.98
N ALA A 65 -13.91 4.76 10.21
CA ALA A 65 -14.01 3.36 10.59
C ALA A 65 -15.43 2.81 10.48
N LYS A 66 -16.46 3.61 10.80
CA LYS A 66 -17.86 3.24 10.61
C LYS A 66 -18.25 3.15 9.14
N ASP A 67 -17.81 4.11 8.32
CA ASP A 67 -18.12 4.14 6.90
C ASP A 67 -17.45 3.00 6.13
N LEU A 68 -16.25 2.60 6.58
CA LEU A 68 -15.53 1.46 6.02
C LEU A 68 -16.09 0.11 6.48
N THR A 69 -16.56 0.02 7.72
CA THR A 69 -17.11 -1.22 8.29
C THR A 69 -18.63 -1.27 8.20
N THR A 70 -19.22 -0.77 7.13
CA THR A 70 -20.64 -1.02 6.84
C THR A 70 -20.92 -2.53 6.93
N ASP A 71 -22.17 -2.89 7.21
CA ASP A 71 -22.54 -4.29 7.45
C ASP A 71 -22.18 -5.23 6.28
N ASP A 72 -21.91 -4.66 5.10
CA ASP A 72 -21.65 -5.40 3.86
C ASP A 72 -20.17 -5.70 3.58
N TRP A 73 -19.22 -5.00 4.21
CA TRP A 73 -17.79 -5.11 3.89
C TRP A 73 -16.93 -5.46 5.10
N ALA A 74 -15.91 -6.29 4.89
CA ALA A 74 -14.88 -6.63 5.87
C ALA A 74 -13.51 -6.21 5.36
N VAL A 75 -12.69 -5.63 6.22
CA VAL A 75 -11.29 -5.33 5.94
C VAL A 75 -10.49 -6.63 5.94
N ILE A 76 -9.74 -6.88 4.87
CA ILE A 76 -8.90 -8.06 4.68
C ILE A 76 -7.40 -7.74 4.57
N GLY A 77 -7.04 -6.45 4.56
CA GLY A 77 -5.65 -6.00 4.54
C GLY A 77 -5.54 -4.49 4.44
N GLY A 78 -4.35 -3.99 4.70
CA GLY A 78 -4.03 -2.57 4.56
C GLY A 78 -2.56 -2.38 4.23
N LEU A 79 -2.28 -1.42 3.37
CA LEU A 79 -0.93 -0.98 3.01
C LEU A 79 -0.76 0.48 3.41
N TYR A 80 0.23 0.73 4.25
CA TYR A 80 0.69 2.07 4.53
C TYR A 80 1.51 2.57 3.34
N ILE A 81 1.16 3.73 2.81
CA ILE A 81 1.83 4.37 1.67
C ILE A 81 2.41 5.73 2.08
N GLU A 82 3.01 6.45 1.14
CA GLU A 82 3.59 7.77 1.43
C GLU A 82 2.55 8.77 1.97
N ASN A 83 3.04 9.83 2.62
CA ASN A 83 2.26 10.93 3.18
C ASN A 83 1.24 10.52 4.25
N ASP A 84 1.56 9.51 5.05
CA ASP A 84 0.71 9.00 6.13
C ASP A 84 -0.68 8.51 5.66
N GLU A 85 -0.74 8.02 4.45
CA GLU A 85 -1.94 7.46 3.87
C GLU A 85 -1.97 5.93 3.95
N VAL A 86 -3.17 5.37 3.99
CA VAL A 86 -3.37 3.91 4.03
C VAL A 86 -4.34 3.50 2.92
N VAL A 87 -3.96 2.48 2.16
CA VAL A 87 -4.89 1.80 1.26
C VAL A 87 -5.42 0.55 1.94
N VAL A 88 -6.73 0.47 2.08
CA VAL A 88 -7.45 -0.63 2.73
C VAL A 88 -8.13 -1.48 1.67
N PHE A 89 -7.95 -2.79 1.79
CA PHE A 89 -8.59 -3.80 0.93
C PHE A 89 -9.77 -4.42 1.67
N MET A 90 -10.89 -4.55 0.97
CA MET A 90 -12.12 -5.00 1.57
C MET A 90 -12.79 -6.09 0.74
N ALA A 91 -13.28 -7.12 1.42
CA ALA A 91 -14.08 -8.20 0.84
C ALA A 91 -15.54 -8.07 1.25
N PRO A 92 -16.50 -8.48 0.41
CA PRO A 92 -17.91 -8.50 0.77
C PRO A 92 -18.19 -9.56 1.83
N LYS A 93 -19.03 -9.24 2.82
CA LYS A 93 -19.51 -10.20 3.82
C LYS A 93 -20.62 -11.08 3.30
N ASN A 94 -21.41 -10.57 2.36
CA ASN A 94 -22.53 -11.29 1.79
C ASN A 94 -22.05 -12.28 0.71
N PRO A 95 -22.36 -13.58 0.82
CA PRO A 95 -22.02 -14.58 -0.20
C PRO A 95 -22.57 -14.28 -1.61
N ALA A 96 -23.67 -13.55 -1.71
CA ALA A 96 -24.25 -13.15 -3.00
C ALA A 96 -23.34 -12.17 -3.79
N ASP A 97 -22.42 -11.49 -3.11
CA ASP A 97 -21.47 -10.54 -3.70
C ASP A 97 -20.08 -11.12 -3.88
N PHE A 98 -19.90 -12.44 -3.75
CA PHE A 98 -18.62 -13.08 -3.99
C PHE A 98 -18.14 -12.81 -5.41
N GLY A 99 -16.82 -12.52 -5.53
CA GLY A 99 -16.22 -12.03 -6.76
C GLY A 99 -15.90 -10.53 -6.69
N LYS A 100 -16.61 -9.77 -5.86
CA LYS A 100 -16.34 -8.36 -5.66
C LYS A 100 -15.12 -8.13 -4.77
N GLY A 101 -14.57 -6.95 -4.89
CA GLY A 101 -13.56 -6.41 -4.00
C GLY A 101 -13.60 -4.89 -4.04
N ARG A 102 -13.09 -4.26 -2.99
CA ARG A 102 -13.04 -2.81 -2.88
C ARG A 102 -11.68 -2.37 -2.34
N LEU A 103 -11.14 -1.31 -2.92
CA LEU A 103 -9.99 -0.58 -2.41
C LEU A 103 -10.42 0.80 -1.97
N VAL A 104 -9.97 1.20 -0.78
CA VAL A 104 -10.28 2.50 -0.18
C VAL A 104 -8.98 3.16 0.26
N ARG A 105 -8.77 4.42 -0.11
CA ARG A 105 -7.67 5.25 0.37
C ARG A 105 -8.14 6.06 1.55
N ILE A 106 -7.39 6.02 2.63
CA ILE A 106 -7.61 6.80 3.85
C ILE A 106 -6.50 7.83 3.95
N PHE A 107 -6.88 9.08 4.15
CA PHE A 107 -5.97 10.22 4.25
C PHE A 107 -5.63 10.53 5.72
N PRO A 108 -4.55 11.30 5.99
CA PRO A 108 -4.13 11.66 7.35
C PRO A 108 -5.19 12.42 8.17
N ASP A 109 -6.08 13.15 7.49
CA ASP A 109 -7.21 13.86 8.09
C ASP A 109 -8.41 12.95 8.42
N CYS A 110 -8.23 11.64 8.30
CA CYS A 110 -9.27 10.62 8.46
C CYS A 110 -10.40 10.69 7.42
N THR A 111 -10.26 11.40 6.35
CA THR A 111 -11.16 11.26 5.20
C THR A 111 -10.86 10.00 4.43
N SER A 112 -11.83 9.46 3.73
CA SER A 112 -11.65 8.27 2.90
C SER A 112 -12.22 8.46 1.50
N LYS A 113 -11.57 7.84 0.53
CA LYS A 113 -12.04 7.80 -0.86
C LYS A 113 -12.02 6.36 -1.36
N VAL A 114 -13.13 5.89 -1.89
CA VAL A 114 -13.16 4.62 -2.63
C VAL A 114 -12.35 4.81 -3.90
N ILE A 115 -11.30 4.03 -4.08
CA ILE A 115 -10.45 4.03 -5.27
C ILE A 115 -11.17 3.28 -6.39
N LEU A 116 -11.58 2.05 -6.08
CA LEU A 116 -12.34 1.21 -6.99
C LEU A 116 -13.17 0.18 -6.22
N THR A 117 -14.27 -0.22 -6.83
CA THR A 117 -15.01 -1.43 -6.49
C THR A 117 -15.18 -2.22 -7.79
N ALA A 118 -14.74 -3.48 -7.79
CA ALA A 118 -14.77 -4.28 -9.00
C ALA A 118 -15.32 -5.69 -8.74
N ASN A 119 -16.12 -6.21 -9.68
CA ASN A 119 -16.72 -7.52 -9.59
C ASN A 119 -15.72 -8.67 -9.85
N CYS A 120 -14.56 -8.35 -10.38
CA CYS A 120 -13.53 -9.31 -10.79
C CYS A 120 -12.34 -9.42 -9.80
N LEU A 121 -12.34 -8.67 -8.71
CA LEU A 121 -11.26 -8.75 -7.71
C LEU A 121 -11.28 -10.07 -6.93
N ASN A 122 -12.43 -10.68 -6.77
CA ASN A 122 -12.63 -11.98 -6.11
C ASN A 122 -12.02 -12.06 -4.71
N PHE A 123 -12.12 -10.96 -3.94
CA PHE A 123 -11.62 -10.93 -2.56
C PHE A 123 -12.51 -11.75 -1.64
N ARG A 124 -11.88 -12.42 -0.67
CA ARG A 124 -12.56 -13.24 0.33
C ARG A 124 -12.10 -12.89 1.74
N ILE A 125 -13.01 -12.94 2.69
CA ILE A 125 -12.74 -12.65 4.10
C ILE A 125 -11.66 -13.57 4.68
N THR A 126 -11.56 -14.80 4.20
CA THR A 126 -10.60 -15.81 4.66
C THR A 126 -9.17 -15.56 4.16
N ASN A 127 -9.02 -14.73 3.13
CA ASN A 127 -7.75 -14.51 2.45
C ASN A 127 -7.28 -13.09 2.71
N GLN A 128 -6.23 -12.96 3.51
CA GLN A 128 -5.66 -11.65 3.84
C GLN A 128 -4.77 -11.15 2.72
N ILE A 129 -4.88 -9.85 2.44
CA ILE A 129 -3.99 -9.20 1.47
C ILE A 129 -2.63 -8.95 2.09
N GLN A 130 -1.61 -9.33 1.36
CA GLN A 130 -0.22 -8.94 1.57
C GLN A 130 0.25 -8.13 0.37
N GLY A 131 1.05 -7.10 0.61
CA GLY A 131 1.50 -6.27 -0.50
C GLY A 131 2.58 -5.28 -0.11
N ILE A 132 3.05 -4.60 -1.12
CA ILE A 132 4.02 -3.51 -1.01
C ILE A 132 3.58 -2.36 -1.92
N TYR A 133 4.07 -1.17 -1.64
CA TYR A 133 3.96 -0.06 -2.58
C TYR A 133 5.33 0.34 -3.11
N ARG A 134 5.34 0.96 -4.28
CA ARG A 134 6.51 1.59 -4.88
C ARG A 134 6.11 2.91 -5.52
N VAL A 135 6.95 3.92 -5.33
CA VAL A 135 6.84 5.18 -6.08
C VAL A 135 7.78 5.09 -7.26
N ARG A 136 7.23 5.24 -8.47
CA ARG A 136 8.01 5.28 -9.72
C ARG A 136 8.49 6.70 -10.02
N LYS A 137 9.39 6.81 -10.98
CA LYS A 137 9.85 8.08 -11.53
C LYS A 137 8.64 8.84 -12.10
N GLY A 138 8.36 10.04 -11.54
CA GLY A 138 7.15 10.80 -11.87
C GLY A 138 6.17 10.91 -10.69
N CYS A 139 6.53 10.36 -9.52
CA CYS A 139 5.70 10.33 -8.30
C CYS A 139 4.43 9.47 -8.42
N GLU A 140 4.42 8.48 -9.30
CA GLU A 140 3.31 7.54 -9.44
C GLU A 140 3.36 6.46 -8.35
N THR A 141 2.27 6.31 -7.61
CA THR A 141 2.15 5.32 -6.55
C THR A 141 1.60 4.00 -7.09
N ASN A 142 2.44 3.00 -7.08
CA ASN A 142 2.12 1.66 -7.57
C ASN A 142 1.97 0.69 -6.40
N LEU A 143 0.85 -0.03 -6.35
CA LEU A 143 0.57 -1.08 -5.38
C LEU A 143 0.80 -2.45 -6.03
N TYR A 144 1.45 -3.35 -5.32
CA TYR A 144 1.60 -4.76 -5.67
C TYR A 144 1.04 -5.59 -4.53
N PHE A 145 0.10 -6.47 -4.81
CA PHE A 145 -0.58 -7.22 -3.75
C PHE A 145 -1.01 -8.62 -4.18
N THR A 146 -1.17 -9.49 -3.20
CA THR A 146 -1.67 -10.86 -3.35
C THR A 146 -2.53 -11.23 -2.15
N ASP A 147 -3.42 -12.18 -2.33
CA ASP A 147 -4.29 -12.76 -1.30
C ASP A 147 -4.17 -14.29 -1.24
N ASP A 148 -3.14 -14.89 -1.86
CA ASP A 148 -2.91 -16.34 -1.98
C ASP A 148 -4.08 -17.11 -2.65
N LEU A 149 -5.05 -16.42 -3.21
CA LEU A 149 -6.18 -17.00 -3.95
C LEU A 149 -6.16 -16.59 -5.42
N ASN A 150 -5.84 -15.33 -5.67
CA ASN A 150 -5.80 -14.75 -7.00
C ASN A 150 -4.34 -14.51 -7.41
N ASP A 151 -4.13 -14.33 -8.72
CA ASP A 151 -2.82 -13.93 -9.25
C ASP A 151 -2.33 -12.63 -8.59
N VAL A 152 -1.02 -12.46 -8.56
CA VAL A 152 -0.40 -11.23 -8.05
C VAL A 152 -0.84 -10.06 -8.94
N ARG A 153 -1.32 -9.00 -8.30
CA ARG A 153 -1.87 -7.82 -8.98
C ARG A 153 -1.03 -6.59 -8.75
N HIS A 154 -1.13 -5.70 -9.71
CA HIS A 154 -0.52 -4.38 -9.71
C HIS A 154 -1.56 -3.33 -10.04
N ILE A 155 -1.55 -2.21 -9.32
CA ILE A 155 -2.41 -1.05 -9.56
C ILE A 155 -1.58 0.21 -9.41
N ASN A 156 -1.60 1.06 -10.44
CA ASN A 156 -1.11 2.43 -10.38
C ASN A 156 -2.27 3.34 -9.90
N LEU A 157 -2.13 3.93 -8.71
CA LEU A 157 -3.18 4.78 -8.12
C LEU A 157 -3.39 6.10 -8.88
N ASP A 158 -2.41 6.51 -9.67
CA ASP A 158 -2.43 7.78 -10.40
C ASP A 158 -2.86 7.60 -11.86
N ALA A 159 -3.02 6.35 -12.34
CA ALA A 159 -3.44 6.00 -13.69
C ALA A 159 -4.53 4.91 -13.68
N LEU A 160 -5.61 5.12 -12.96
CA LEU A 160 -6.70 4.15 -12.81
C LEU A 160 -7.43 3.85 -14.13
N THR A 161 -7.37 4.76 -15.10
CA THR A 161 -7.97 4.57 -16.43
C THR A 161 -7.38 3.41 -17.21
N ASP A 162 -6.14 3.00 -16.92
CA ASP A 162 -5.45 1.90 -17.59
C ASP A 162 -6.07 0.54 -17.26
N TYR A 163 -6.89 0.48 -16.21
CA TYR A 163 -7.57 -0.71 -15.74
C TYR A 163 -9.06 -0.72 -16.09
N LEU A 164 -9.50 0.15 -16.99
CA LEU A 164 -10.88 0.18 -17.47
C LEU A 164 -11.03 -0.72 -18.71
N LYS A 165 -12.23 -1.27 -18.85
CA LYS A 165 -12.65 -1.90 -20.09
C LYS A 165 -12.84 -0.87 -21.19
N ASP A 166 -12.73 -1.30 -22.43
CA ASP A 166 -12.94 -0.46 -23.60
C ASP A 166 -14.27 0.30 -23.54
N GLY A 167 -14.20 1.60 -23.83
CA GLY A 167 -15.36 2.49 -23.87
C GLY A 167 -15.69 3.20 -22.55
N PHE A 168 -14.96 2.91 -21.47
CA PHE A 168 -15.09 3.63 -20.20
C PHE A 168 -13.97 4.68 -20.03
N THR A 169 -14.24 5.69 -19.21
CA THR A 169 -13.39 6.87 -19.04
C THR A 169 -13.24 7.26 -17.57
N GLN A 170 -12.40 8.26 -17.28
CA GLN A 170 -12.28 8.83 -15.95
C GLN A 170 -13.64 9.32 -15.39
N ALA A 171 -14.53 9.83 -16.23
CA ALA A 171 -15.85 10.27 -15.79
C ALA A 171 -16.70 9.13 -15.20
N ASP A 172 -16.52 7.91 -15.68
CA ASP A 172 -17.22 6.72 -15.17
C ASP A 172 -16.67 6.32 -13.79
N ILE A 173 -15.36 6.48 -13.58
CA ILE A 173 -14.73 6.31 -12.25
C ILE A 173 -15.32 7.33 -11.27
N ASP A 174 -15.37 8.59 -11.65
CA ASP A 174 -15.82 9.69 -10.79
C ASP A 174 -17.31 9.56 -10.46
N ALA A 175 -18.11 9.00 -11.36
CA ALA A 175 -19.51 8.71 -11.12
C ALA A 175 -19.72 7.58 -10.07
N GLY A 176 -18.75 6.71 -9.87
CA GLY A 176 -18.71 5.71 -8.79
C GLY A 176 -19.80 4.63 -8.82
N THR A 177 -20.50 4.48 -9.94
CA THR A 177 -21.76 3.73 -9.99
C THR A 177 -21.69 2.34 -10.60
N ASN A 178 -20.57 1.95 -11.18
CA ASN A 178 -20.50 0.70 -11.94
C ASN A 178 -19.30 -0.17 -11.59
N ASP A 179 -19.52 -1.22 -10.83
CA ASP A 179 -18.49 -2.21 -10.45
C ASP A 179 -17.99 -3.04 -11.65
N ALA A 180 -18.67 -2.98 -12.80
CA ALA A 180 -18.37 -3.78 -13.98
C ALA A 180 -17.46 -3.08 -15.01
N ILE A 181 -17.09 -1.82 -14.77
CA ILE A 181 -16.21 -1.03 -15.67
C ILE A 181 -14.77 -1.51 -15.67
N TRP A 182 -14.36 -2.21 -14.61
CA TRP A 182 -12.98 -2.59 -14.38
C TRP A 182 -12.60 -3.87 -15.15
N ASP A 183 -11.38 -3.85 -15.69
CA ASP A 183 -10.71 -5.01 -16.26
C ASP A 183 -9.61 -5.50 -15.31
N CYS A 184 -9.88 -6.61 -14.62
CA CYS A 184 -8.89 -7.17 -13.69
C CYS A 184 -7.77 -7.94 -14.40
N GLU A 185 -7.88 -8.24 -15.68
CA GLU A 185 -6.76 -8.83 -16.43
C GLU A 185 -5.62 -7.82 -16.55
N ASN A 186 -5.94 -6.54 -16.78
CA ASN A 186 -4.96 -5.47 -16.81
C ASN A 186 -4.30 -5.19 -15.45
N MET A 187 -4.87 -5.72 -14.35
CA MET A 187 -4.27 -5.64 -13.02
C MET A 187 -3.30 -6.79 -12.72
N LYS A 188 -3.26 -7.86 -13.52
CA LYS A 188 -2.33 -8.97 -13.33
C LYS A 188 -0.91 -8.54 -13.71
N ILE A 189 0.09 -8.93 -12.91
CA ILE A 189 1.50 -8.70 -13.26
C ILE A 189 1.89 -9.54 -14.47
N TRP A 190 1.27 -10.71 -14.58
CA TRP A 190 1.41 -11.61 -15.73
C TRP A 190 0.03 -11.84 -16.34
N PRO A 191 -0.42 -10.95 -17.25
CA PRO A 191 -1.68 -11.17 -17.93
C PRO A 191 -1.63 -12.45 -18.76
N ASP A 192 -2.79 -13.12 -18.87
CA ASP A 192 -2.94 -14.28 -19.73
C ASP A 192 -2.99 -13.80 -21.19
N TYR A 193 -1.97 -14.12 -21.95
CA TYR A 193 -1.97 -13.84 -23.38
C TYR A 193 -2.48 -15.03 -24.16
N ASP A 194 -3.36 -14.77 -25.10
CA ASP A 194 -3.79 -15.80 -26.05
C ASP A 194 -2.60 -16.31 -26.86
N MET A 195 -2.51 -17.62 -27.02
CA MET A 195 -1.50 -18.24 -27.87
C MET A 195 -1.67 -17.72 -29.30
N PRO A 196 -0.68 -17.05 -29.88
CA PRO A 196 -0.81 -16.54 -31.23
C PRO A 196 -0.89 -17.69 -32.23
N SER A 197 -1.81 -17.59 -33.18
CA SER A 197 -1.87 -18.53 -34.30
C SER A 197 -1.06 -17.98 -35.48
N ILE A 198 -0.12 -18.80 -35.95
CA ILE A 198 0.67 -18.46 -37.15
C ILE A 198 -0.03 -19.12 -38.35
N ASN A 199 -0.53 -18.31 -39.26
CA ASN A 199 -1.13 -18.79 -40.49
C ASN A 199 -0.23 -18.47 -41.69
N PHE A 200 0.00 -19.45 -42.56
CA PHE A 200 0.63 -19.21 -43.82
C PHE A 200 -0.30 -18.42 -44.73
N VAL A 201 0.14 -17.26 -45.20
CA VAL A 201 -0.65 -16.37 -46.06
C VAL A 201 -0.34 -16.61 -47.53
N GLU A 202 0.91 -16.46 -47.94
CA GLU A 202 1.30 -16.64 -49.32
C GLU A 202 2.81 -16.86 -49.46
N TYR A 203 3.21 -17.31 -50.63
CA TYR A 203 4.60 -17.48 -51.02
C TYR A 203 5.00 -16.39 -52.00
N ASN A 204 6.01 -15.59 -51.63
CA ASN A 204 6.54 -14.55 -52.49
C ASN A 204 7.98 -14.90 -52.91
N GLU A 205 8.28 -14.76 -54.22
CA GLU A 205 9.64 -14.93 -54.73
C GLU A 205 10.52 -13.73 -54.38
N GLY A 206 11.81 -13.97 -54.19
CA GLY A 206 12.78 -12.88 -53.98
C GLY A 206 13.13 -12.55 -52.56
N GLY A 207 12.75 -13.39 -51.61
CA GLY A 207 13.19 -13.26 -50.20
C GLY A 207 14.66 -13.53 -50.01
N SER A 208 15.25 -13.00 -48.91
CA SER A 208 16.65 -13.20 -48.52
C SER A 208 16.91 -14.49 -47.71
N LEU A 209 15.85 -15.22 -47.34
CA LEU A 209 15.98 -16.46 -46.58
C LEU A 209 16.34 -17.62 -47.53
N PRO A 210 17.41 -18.40 -47.24
CA PRO A 210 17.74 -19.57 -48.03
C PRO A 210 16.70 -20.66 -47.85
N ALA A 211 16.62 -21.63 -48.78
CA ALA A 211 15.72 -22.76 -48.62
C ALA A 211 16.09 -23.59 -47.38
N GLY A 212 15.11 -23.87 -46.53
CA GLY A 212 15.34 -24.59 -45.28
C GLY A 212 14.07 -24.71 -44.45
N SER A 213 14.19 -25.39 -43.29
CA SER A 213 13.15 -25.41 -42.26
C SER A 213 13.40 -24.27 -41.27
N TYR A 214 12.36 -23.52 -40.99
CA TYR A 214 12.41 -22.38 -40.06
C TYR A 214 11.48 -22.64 -38.90
N GLN A 215 11.95 -22.29 -37.70
CA GLN A 215 11.12 -22.25 -36.48
C GLN A 215 10.87 -20.79 -36.11
N PHE A 216 9.68 -20.50 -35.68
CA PHE A 216 9.30 -19.19 -35.23
C PHE A 216 8.96 -19.28 -33.74
N ALA A 217 9.48 -18.35 -32.94
CA ALA A 217 9.10 -18.17 -31.57
C ALA A 217 8.59 -16.74 -31.40
N ILE A 218 7.55 -16.59 -30.60
CA ILE A 218 6.92 -15.31 -30.33
C ILE A 218 7.15 -14.94 -28.88
N GLN A 219 7.39 -13.67 -28.66
CA GLN A 219 7.53 -13.10 -27.32
C GLN A 219 6.68 -11.85 -27.26
N TYR A 220 5.82 -11.77 -26.27
CA TYR A 220 5.07 -10.55 -25.99
C TYR A 220 5.91 -9.59 -25.18
N LEU A 221 5.71 -8.30 -25.41
CA LEU A 221 6.29 -7.22 -24.63
C LEU A 221 5.14 -6.46 -23.99
N ASP A 222 5.26 -6.16 -22.69
CA ASP A 222 4.35 -5.23 -22.05
C ASP A 222 4.61 -3.77 -22.46
N GLN A 223 3.82 -2.83 -21.94
CA GLN A 223 3.98 -1.40 -22.24
C GLN A 223 5.33 -0.84 -21.77
N ASP A 224 5.97 -1.46 -20.80
CA ASP A 224 7.29 -1.13 -20.27
C ASP A 224 8.43 -1.90 -20.96
N TYR A 225 8.12 -2.62 -22.05
CA TYR A 225 9.06 -3.47 -22.81
C TYR A 225 9.63 -4.66 -22.01
N ASN A 226 8.95 -5.11 -20.96
CA ASN A 226 9.33 -6.34 -20.28
C ASN A 226 8.88 -7.55 -21.12
N PRO A 227 9.79 -8.46 -21.46
CA PRO A 227 9.46 -9.60 -22.29
C PRO A 227 8.84 -10.74 -21.47
N THR A 228 7.85 -11.43 -22.04
CA THR A 228 7.42 -12.75 -21.56
C THR A 228 8.45 -13.82 -21.93
N ASN A 229 8.22 -15.05 -21.50
CA ASN A 229 8.96 -16.18 -22.07
C ASN A 229 8.59 -16.38 -23.54
N TRP A 230 9.52 -16.98 -24.29
CA TRP A 230 9.26 -17.38 -25.65
C TRP A 230 8.18 -18.47 -25.69
N THR A 231 7.26 -18.34 -26.64
CA THR A 231 6.31 -19.42 -26.93
C THR A 231 6.99 -20.43 -27.85
N ASP A 232 6.90 -21.68 -27.48
CA ASP A 232 7.40 -22.82 -28.31
C ASP A 232 6.39 -23.16 -29.41
#